data_57b4fa325c9ef0e62cc98ebebc0e154d
#
_entry.id   57b4fa325c9ef0e62cc98ebebc0e154d
#
_cell.length_a   1.000
_cell.length_b   1.000
_cell.length_c   1.000
_cell.angle_alpha   90.00
_cell.angle_beta   90.00
_cell.angle_gamma   90.00
#
_symmetry.space_group_name_H-M   'P 1'
#
loop_
_entity.id
_entity.type
_entity.pdbx_description
1 polymer ?
#
loop_
_entity_poly.entity_id
_entity_poly.type
_entity_poly.pdbx_seq_one_letter_code
_entity_poly.pdbx_strand_id
1 'polypeptide(L)'
;IQSFEQSNLKYLRTKTSVRLVQLIDADDVAPDGKITYAAPFDRPYDWTVAGRAGTFADLLTPAGLAEVRTYADGIGPWKPYLISSACVTVVNNACADINGDGRVNDADRKLLPPSAVIANAHAQGLHVHPYTFRNEQRRLASDYVGNPVNEYLAFYEAGVDGLFADFPDTAVVARSLWVLKNDPDAARCLVQGKHGRQGACKGLRWLNAN
;
A
#
# COMPACT_ATOMS: atom_id res chain seq x y z
N ILE A 1 -6.45 -3.77 -14.24
CA ILE A 1 -6.10 -5.20 -14.07
C ILE A 1 -4.84 -5.27 -13.23
N GLN A 2 -4.74 -6.26 -12.34
CA GLN A 2 -3.59 -6.48 -11.47
C GLN A 2 -3.12 -7.94 -11.52
N SER A 3 -1.83 -8.16 -11.32
CA SER A 3 -1.23 -9.50 -11.26
C SER A 3 0.07 -9.46 -10.48
N PHE A 4 0.39 -10.57 -9.80
CA PHE A 4 1.72 -10.81 -9.24
C PHE A 4 2.74 -11.21 -10.33
N GLU A 5 2.27 -11.80 -11.43
CA GLU A 5 3.11 -12.31 -12.50
C GLU A 5 3.46 -11.23 -13.53
N GLN A 6 4.75 -11.03 -13.73
CA GLN A 6 5.29 -10.02 -14.64
C GLN A 6 4.98 -10.35 -16.10
N SER A 7 5.12 -11.62 -16.50
CA SER A 7 4.87 -12.07 -17.87
C SER A 7 3.43 -11.87 -18.29
N ASN A 8 2.48 -12.10 -17.38
CA ASN A 8 1.07 -11.86 -17.60
C ASN A 8 0.78 -10.39 -17.92
N LEU A 9 1.32 -9.47 -17.12
CA LEU A 9 1.13 -8.03 -17.35
C LEU A 9 1.80 -7.56 -18.64
N LYS A 10 3.00 -8.05 -18.95
CA LYS A 10 3.68 -7.79 -20.23
C LYS A 10 2.83 -8.25 -21.43
N TYR A 11 2.23 -9.45 -21.34
CA TYR A 11 1.32 -9.94 -22.37
C TYR A 11 0.07 -9.06 -22.48
N LEU A 12 -0.57 -8.75 -21.36
CA LEU A 12 -1.78 -7.92 -21.33
C LEU A 12 -1.53 -6.51 -21.90
N ARG A 13 -0.36 -5.93 -21.69
CA ARG A 13 0.00 -4.62 -22.26
C ARG A 13 -0.03 -4.62 -23.80
N THR A 14 0.20 -5.76 -24.44
CA THR A 14 0.06 -5.91 -25.89
C THR A 14 -1.39 -6.06 -26.37
N LYS A 15 -2.35 -6.29 -25.47
CA LYS A 15 -3.75 -6.62 -25.77
C LYS A 15 -4.75 -5.54 -25.35
N THR A 16 -4.38 -4.68 -24.40
CA THR A 16 -5.31 -3.70 -23.83
C THR A 16 -4.60 -2.42 -23.41
N SER A 17 -5.33 -1.30 -23.44
CA SER A 17 -4.93 -0.01 -22.89
C SER A 17 -5.43 0.22 -21.45
N VAL A 18 -6.14 -0.74 -20.85
CA VAL A 18 -6.59 -0.67 -19.46
C VAL A 18 -5.39 -0.55 -18.55
N ARG A 19 -5.51 0.23 -17.47
CA ARG A 19 -4.44 0.37 -16.47
C ARG A 19 -4.07 -0.98 -15.86
N LEU A 20 -2.76 -1.25 -15.82
CA LEU A 20 -2.18 -2.47 -15.26
C LEU A 20 -1.39 -2.14 -14.01
N VAL A 21 -1.49 -3.01 -12.99
CA VAL A 21 -0.80 -2.87 -11.70
C VAL A 21 0.00 -4.13 -11.41
N GLN A 22 1.31 -3.97 -11.19
CA GLN A 22 2.18 -5.03 -10.70
C GLN A 22 2.01 -5.19 -9.21
N LEU A 23 1.47 -6.32 -8.77
CA LEU A 23 1.41 -6.67 -7.34
C LEU A 23 2.77 -7.20 -6.87
N ILE A 24 3.14 -6.86 -5.64
CA ILE A 24 4.45 -7.16 -5.05
C ILE A 24 4.22 -7.68 -3.65
N ASP A 25 4.59 -8.95 -3.42
CA ASP A 25 4.38 -9.66 -2.16
C ASP A 25 5.68 -9.92 -1.41
N ALA A 26 5.56 -10.50 -0.23
CA ALA A 26 6.65 -11.02 0.59
C ALA A 26 6.10 -12.05 1.57
N ASP A 27 6.99 -12.78 2.25
CA ASP A 27 6.61 -13.79 3.22
C ASP A 27 6.15 -13.19 4.55
N ASP A 28 7.02 -12.39 5.21
CA ASP A 28 6.72 -11.82 6.52
C ASP A 28 7.61 -10.60 6.83
N VAL A 29 7.45 -10.04 8.03
CA VAL A 29 8.26 -8.97 8.60
C VAL A 29 8.99 -9.48 9.84
N ALA A 30 10.32 -9.51 9.80
CA ALA A 30 11.18 -9.90 10.91
C ALA A 30 10.98 -8.99 12.16
N PRO A 31 11.42 -9.40 13.36
CA PRO A 31 11.31 -8.58 14.55
C PRO A 31 11.92 -7.18 14.43
N ASP A 32 12.95 -7.01 13.63
CA ASP A 32 13.62 -5.73 13.37
C ASP A 32 12.95 -4.88 12.27
N GLY A 33 11.86 -5.38 11.68
CA GLY A 33 11.10 -4.69 10.64
C GLY A 33 11.57 -4.95 9.22
N LYS A 34 12.59 -5.79 9.02
CA LYS A 34 13.02 -6.19 7.67
C LYS A 34 12.02 -7.15 7.04
N ILE A 35 11.78 -6.96 5.75
CA ILE A 35 10.98 -7.88 4.94
C ILE A 35 11.74 -9.19 4.77
N THR A 36 11.05 -10.30 4.96
CA THR A 36 11.58 -11.66 4.73
C THR A 36 10.99 -12.28 3.46
N TYR A 37 11.71 -13.22 2.88
CA TYR A 37 11.36 -13.86 1.63
C TYR A 37 11.47 -15.37 1.76
N ALA A 38 10.33 -16.06 1.67
CA ALA A 38 10.27 -17.51 1.62
C ALA A 38 9.23 -17.94 0.58
N ALA A 39 9.52 -19.05 -0.12
CA ALA A 39 8.56 -19.60 -1.07
C ALA A 39 7.26 -20.00 -0.36
N PRO A 40 6.09 -19.76 -0.99
CA PRO A 40 5.87 -19.33 -2.38
C PRO A 40 5.76 -17.80 -2.56
N PHE A 41 5.98 -16.99 -1.51
CA PHE A 41 5.70 -15.55 -1.50
C PHE A 41 6.95 -14.68 -1.77
N ASP A 42 8.09 -15.30 -2.05
CA ASP A 42 9.37 -14.61 -2.23
C ASP A 42 9.50 -13.90 -3.59
N ARG A 43 8.84 -14.41 -4.64
CA ARG A 43 8.96 -13.92 -6.02
C ARG A 43 7.73 -14.19 -6.87
N PRO A 44 7.57 -13.51 -8.04
CA PRO A 44 6.56 -13.87 -9.02
C PRO A 44 6.64 -15.36 -9.42
N TYR A 45 5.50 -16.03 -9.53
CA TYR A 45 5.47 -17.46 -9.87
C TYR A 45 6.08 -17.75 -11.25
N ASP A 46 5.87 -16.84 -12.22
CA ASP A 46 6.49 -16.94 -13.54
C ASP A 46 8.04 -16.89 -13.49
N TRP A 47 8.63 -16.20 -12.49
CA TRP A 47 10.08 -16.27 -12.26
C TRP A 47 10.50 -17.64 -11.75
N THR A 48 9.72 -18.24 -10.86
CA THR A 48 9.97 -19.62 -10.38
C THR A 48 9.95 -20.61 -11.54
N VAL A 49 8.93 -20.54 -12.40
CA VAL A 49 8.81 -21.41 -13.58
C VAL A 49 9.96 -21.19 -14.57
N ALA A 50 10.40 -19.95 -14.75
CA ALA A 50 11.50 -19.61 -15.64
C ALA A 50 12.89 -19.83 -15.04
N GLY A 51 13.00 -20.28 -13.78
CA GLY A 51 14.28 -20.39 -13.08
C GLY A 51 15.01 -19.06 -12.87
N ARG A 52 14.26 -17.94 -12.91
CA ARG A 52 14.84 -16.60 -12.70
C ARG A 52 15.14 -16.41 -11.21
N ALA A 53 16.37 -16.02 -10.91
CA ALA A 53 16.79 -15.64 -9.56
C ALA A 53 16.19 -14.28 -9.16
N GLY A 54 16.20 -13.98 -7.85
CA GLY A 54 15.72 -12.71 -7.26
C GLY A 54 14.47 -12.88 -6.44
N THR A 55 13.98 -11.76 -5.92
CA THR A 55 12.77 -11.66 -5.09
C THR A 55 11.88 -10.53 -5.58
N PHE A 56 10.67 -10.41 -5.01
CA PHE A 56 9.80 -9.27 -5.27
C PHE A 56 10.46 -7.91 -4.97
N ALA A 57 11.44 -7.84 -4.03
CA ALA A 57 12.17 -6.61 -3.75
C ALA A 57 12.91 -6.05 -4.97
N ASP A 58 13.33 -6.89 -5.88
CA ASP A 58 14.05 -6.45 -7.08
C ASP A 58 13.17 -5.54 -7.97
N LEU A 59 11.85 -5.74 -7.96
CA LEU A 59 10.89 -4.89 -8.67
C LEU A 59 10.74 -3.49 -8.04
N LEU A 60 11.15 -3.31 -6.78
CA LEU A 60 11.08 -2.04 -6.05
C LEU A 60 12.40 -1.25 -6.09
N THR A 61 13.45 -1.82 -6.65
CA THR A 61 14.69 -1.05 -6.93
C THR A 61 14.42 -0.01 -8.03
N PRO A 62 15.22 1.08 -8.11
CA PRO A 62 15.07 2.05 -9.21
C PRO A 62 15.06 1.41 -10.60
N ALA A 63 15.92 0.41 -10.83
CA ALA A 63 15.96 -0.33 -12.10
C ALA A 63 14.71 -1.21 -12.29
N GLY A 64 14.26 -1.89 -11.23
CA GLY A 64 13.04 -2.70 -11.25
C GLY A 64 11.80 -1.87 -11.53
N LEU A 65 11.65 -0.71 -10.88
CA LEU A 65 10.55 0.23 -11.13
C LEU A 65 10.57 0.77 -12.57
N ALA A 66 11.74 1.08 -13.11
CA ALA A 66 11.89 1.47 -14.51
C ALA A 66 11.46 0.33 -15.46
N GLU A 67 11.79 -0.93 -15.16
CA GLU A 67 11.29 -2.09 -15.91
C GLU A 67 9.76 -2.21 -15.78
N VAL A 68 9.20 -2.12 -14.57
CA VAL A 68 7.74 -2.16 -14.32
C VAL A 68 7.02 -1.10 -15.15
N ARG A 69 7.55 0.12 -15.24
CA ARG A 69 6.95 1.21 -16.01
C ARG A 69 6.79 0.89 -17.49
N THR A 70 7.57 -0.02 -18.04
CA THR A 70 7.45 -0.41 -19.47
C THR A 70 6.17 -1.17 -19.78
N TYR A 71 5.53 -1.82 -18.79
CA TYR A 71 4.34 -2.66 -18.99
C TYR A 71 3.19 -2.36 -18.04
N ALA A 72 3.42 -1.69 -16.90
CA ALA A 72 2.38 -1.35 -15.94
C ALA A 72 2.28 0.15 -15.70
N ASP A 73 1.13 0.59 -15.20
CA ASP A 73 0.84 1.99 -14.87
C ASP A 73 1.01 2.27 -13.38
N GLY A 74 1.15 1.22 -12.56
CA GLY A 74 1.30 1.32 -11.13
C GLY A 74 1.84 0.05 -10.51
N ILE A 75 2.19 0.16 -9.23
CA ILE A 75 2.55 -0.94 -8.35
C ILE A 75 1.53 -1.09 -7.24
N GLY A 76 1.27 -2.34 -6.82
CA GLY A 76 0.48 -2.69 -5.65
C GLY A 76 1.36 -3.49 -4.67
N PRO A 77 2.20 -2.83 -3.87
CA PRO A 77 3.06 -3.52 -2.93
C PRO A 77 2.31 -3.91 -1.66
N TRP A 78 2.70 -5.01 -1.03
CA TRP A 78 2.33 -5.28 0.35
C TRP A 78 2.78 -4.11 1.24
N LYS A 79 1.86 -3.58 2.07
CA LYS A 79 2.03 -2.30 2.78
C LYS A 79 3.34 -2.16 3.58
N PRO A 80 3.94 -3.24 4.18
CA PRO A 80 5.22 -3.12 4.89
C PRO A 80 6.42 -2.71 4.01
N TYR A 81 6.34 -2.85 2.69
CA TYR A 81 7.36 -2.28 1.81
C TYR A 81 7.40 -0.75 1.83
N LEU A 82 6.29 -0.11 2.19
CA LEU A 82 6.15 1.34 2.23
C LEU A 82 6.38 1.88 3.64
N ILE A 83 5.65 1.33 4.61
CA ILE A 83 5.80 1.63 6.04
C ILE A 83 5.82 0.29 6.76
N SER A 84 7.00 -0.15 7.17
CA SER A 84 7.19 -1.35 7.95
C SER A 84 7.01 -1.09 9.45
N SER A 85 7.05 -2.15 10.23
CA SER A 85 6.99 -2.08 11.69
C SER A 85 7.97 -3.05 12.33
N ALA A 86 8.56 -2.65 13.46
CA ALA A 86 9.43 -3.50 14.26
C ALA A 86 8.79 -3.83 15.61
N CYS A 87 9.17 -4.94 16.22
CA CYS A 87 8.75 -5.29 17.58
C CYS A 87 9.10 -4.16 18.55
N VAL A 88 8.17 -3.78 19.43
CA VAL A 88 8.46 -2.82 20.51
C VAL A 88 9.47 -3.44 21.49
N THR A 89 9.29 -4.71 21.80
CA THR A 89 10.19 -5.49 22.66
C THR A 89 10.48 -6.83 21.99
N VAL A 90 11.74 -7.23 21.98
CA VAL A 90 12.19 -8.53 21.45
C VAL A 90 12.64 -9.41 22.60
N VAL A 91 12.09 -10.62 22.71
CA VAL A 91 12.48 -11.67 23.65
C VAL A 91 12.73 -12.96 22.88
N ASN A 92 13.87 -13.58 23.07
CA ASN A 92 14.26 -14.82 22.38
C ASN A 92 14.09 -14.75 20.85
N ASN A 93 14.48 -13.61 20.26
CA ASN A 93 14.39 -13.34 18.83
C ASN A 93 12.95 -13.30 18.25
N ALA A 94 11.95 -13.05 19.08
CA ALA A 94 10.55 -12.88 18.72
C ALA A 94 9.97 -11.61 19.37
N CYS A 95 8.87 -11.07 18.83
CA CYS A 95 8.14 -10.00 19.49
C CYS A 95 7.59 -10.50 20.85
N ALA A 96 7.59 -9.64 21.85
CA ALA A 96 6.86 -9.86 23.09
C ALA A 96 5.44 -9.31 22.98
N ASP A 97 4.49 -9.95 23.65
CA ASP A 97 3.16 -9.40 23.88
C ASP A 97 3.29 -8.20 24.84
N ILE A 98 3.12 -6.99 24.31
CA ILE A 98 3.28 -5.74 25.08
C ILE A 98 1.95 -5.14 25.53
N ASN A 99 0.85 -5.53 24.88
CA ASN A 99 -0.48 -5.05 25.21
C ASN A 99 -1.21 -5.97 26.22
N GLY A 100 -0.66 -7.16 26.49
CA GLY A 100 -1.18 -8.12 27.47
C GLY A 100 -2.44 -8.85 27.01
N ASP A 101 -2.71 -8.93 25.70
CA ASP A 101 -3.90 -9.62 25.16
C ASP A 101 -3.70 -11.15 25.02
N GLY A 102 -2.51 -11.65 25.37
CA GLY A 102 -2.13 -13.06 25.31
C GLY A 102 -1.72 -13.51 23.91
N ARG A 103 -1.49 -12.59 22.97
CA ARG A 103 -1.12 -12.88 21.59
C ARG A 103 -0.02 -11.94 21.12
N VAL A 104 0.91 -12.46 20.33
CA VAL A 104 1.89 -11.64 19.62
C VAL A 104 1.38 -11.37 18.21
N ASN A 105 1.24 -10.08 17.86
CA ASN A 105 0.68 -9.67 16.58
C ASN A 105 1.14 -8.23 16.19
N ASP A 106 0.53 -7.61 15.16
CA ASP A 106 0.97 -6.28 14.72
C ASP A 106 0.76 -5.20 15.80
N ALA A 107 -0.18 -5.39 16.75
CA ALA A 107 -0.39 -4.45 17.86
C ALA A 107 0.79 -4.37 18.84
N ASP A 108 1.72 -5.33 18.78
CA ASP A 108 2.95 -5.35 19.57
C ASP A 108 4.15 -4.73 18.84
N ARG A 109 3.91 -4.13 17.68
CA ARG A 109 4.93 -3.55 16.82
C ARG A 109 4.77 -2.03 16.74
N LYS A 110 5.87 -1.33 16.46
CA LYS A 110 5.92 0.10 16.19
C LYS A 110 6.34 0.37 14.75
N LEU A 111 5.78 1.44 14.16
CA LEU A 111 6.11 1.86 12.82
C LEU A 111 7.57 2.25 12.70
N LEU A 112 8.15 1.92 11.56
CA LEU A 112 9.40 2.45 11.07
C LEU A 112 9.12 3.65 10.14
N PRO A 113 10.11 4.51 9.89
CA PRO A 113 9.97 5.59 8.91
C PRO A 113 9.56 5.04 7.53
N PRO A 114 8.76 5.79 6.75
CA PRO A 114 8.43 5.42 5.39
C PRO A 114 9.67 5.18 4.53
N SER A 115 9.61 4.15 3.68
CA SER A 115 10.67 3.85 2.72
C SER A 115 10.66 4.84 1.54
N ALA A 116 11.72 4.81 0.72
CA ALA A 116 11.80 5.61 -0.49
C ALA A 116 10.98 5.04 -1.67
N VAL A 117 10.29 3.92 -1.51
CA VAL A 117 9.60 3.22 -2.61
C VAL A 117 8.55 4.09 -3.28
N ILE A 118 7.75 4.85 -2.52
CA ILE A 118 6.72 5.73 -3.08
C ILE A 118 7.36 6.81 -3.97
N ALA A 119 8.36 7.52 -3.45
CA ALA A 119 9.06 8.55 -4.20
C ALA A 119 9.75 8.00 -5.45
N ASN A 120 10.38 6.83 -5.34
CA ASN A 120 11.03 6.16 -6.46
C ASN A 120 10.01 5.71 -7.53
N ALA A 121 8.86 5.20 -7.13
CA ALA A 121 7.78 4.82 -8.05
C ALA A 121 7.21 6.05 -8.78
N HIS A 122 6.93 7.13 -8.06
CA HIS A 122 6.48 8.39 -8.64
C HIS A 122 7.50 8.99 -9.62
N ALA A 123 8.80 8.89 -9.32
CA ALA A 123 9.86 9.33 -10.24
C ALA A 123 9.84 8.57 -11.57
N GLN A 124 9.32 7.33 -11.60
CA GLN A 124 9.08 6.56 -12.82
C GLN A 124 7.69 6.77 -13.42
N GLY A 125 6.82 7.61 -12.82
CA GLY A 125 5.44 7.83 -13.25
C GLY A 125 4.52 6.65 -12.96
N LEU A 126 4.83 5.83 -11.96
CA LEU A 126 4.00 4.73 -11.47
C LEU A 126 3.11 5.18 -10.33
N HIS A 127 1.82 4.81 -10.35
CA HIS A 127 0.94 4.93 -9.18
C HIS A 127 1.25 3.86 -8.14
N VAL A 128 1.00 4.18 -6.86
CA VAL A 128 1.28 3.28 -5.72
C VAL A 128 -0.02 2.98 -4.98
N HIS A 129 -0.48 1.73 -5.04
CA HIS A 129 -1.71 1.24 -4.41
C HIS A 129 -1.40 0.05 -3.49
N PRO A 130 -0.99 0.27 -2.23
CA PRO A 130 -0.68 -0.82 -1.30
C PRO A 130 -1.88 -1.65 -0.88
N TYR A 131 -1.63 -2.89 -0.45
CA TYR A 131 -2.58 -3.84 0.13
C TYR A 131 -2.05 -4.46 1.42
N THR A 132 -2.85 -4.99 2.31
CA THR A 132 -4.30 -4.87 2.42
C THR A 132 -4.62 -4.15 3.72
N PHE A 133 -5.46 -3.13 3.65
CA PHE A 133 -5.90 -2.38 4.82
C PHE A 133 -7.07 -3.09 5.50
N ARG A 134 -6.97 -3.24 6.81
CA ARG A 134 -7.91 -4.03 7.62
C ARG A 134 -8.27 -3.30 8.91
N ASN A 135 -9.46 -3.61 9.46
CA ASN A 135 -9.95 -2.95 10.66
C ASN A 135 -9.59 -3.70 11.96
N GLU A 136 -9.16 -4.96 11.86
CA GLU A 136 -8.89 -5.75 13.07
C GLU A 136 -7.67 -5.19 13.82
N GLN A 137 -7.87 -4.94 15.11
CA GLN A 137 -6.84 -4.36 15.97
C GLN A 137 -5.50 -5.12 15.91
N ARG A 138 -5.55 -6.44 15.82
CA ARG A 138 -4.36 -7.31 15.69
C ARG A 138 -3.55 -7.08 14.38
N ARG A 139 -4.10 -6.32 13.42
CA ARG A 139 -3.46 -5.95 12.15
C ARG A 139 -2.94 -4.52 12.12
N LEU A 140 -3.04 -3.82 13.24
CA LEU A 140 -2.69 -2.41 13.37
C LEU A 140 -1.49 -2.27 14.30
N ALA A 141 -0.41 -1.65 13.83
CA ALA A 141 0.72 -1.29 14.68
C ALA A 141 0.26 -0.42 15.85
N SER A 142 0.96 -0.50 16.97
CA SER A 142 0.59 0.21 18.22
C SER A 142 0.46 1.71 18.05
N ASP A 143 1.20 2.31 17.12
CA ASP A 143 1.14 3.75 16.78
C ASP A 143 -0.24 4.19 16.26
N TYR A 144 -1.01 3.27 15.68
CA TYR A 144 -2.36 3.56 15.20
C TYR A 144 -3.41 3.59 16.31
N VAL A 145 -3.01 3.23 17.56
CA VAL A 145 -3.85 3.29 18.77
C VAL A 145 -5.19 2.54 18.60
N GLY A 146 -5.14 1.39 17.90
CA GLY A 146 -6.32 0.57 17.61
C GLY A 146 -7.36 1.20 16.69
N ASN A 147 -7.06 2.36 16.08
CA ASN A 147 -7.94 3.03 15.14
C ASN A 147 -7.46 2.82 13.70
N PRO A 148 -8.17 2.03 12.87
CA PRO A 148 -7.77 1.77 11.48
C PRO A 148 -7.67 3.03 10.62
N VAL A 149 -8.47 4.06 10.89
CA VAL A 149 -8.41 5.34 10.15
C VAL A 149 -7.02 5.97 10.25
N ASN A 150 -6.33 5.82 11.38
CA ASN A 150 -4.98 6.36 11.56
C ASN A 150 -3.96 5.68 10.62
N GLU A 151 -4.13 4.37 10.32
CA GLU A 151 -3.30 3.68 9.33
C GLU A 151 -3.51 4.28 7.94
N TYR A 152 -4.76 4.43 7.49
CA TYR A 152 -5.06 5.04 6.19
C TYR A 152 -4.45 6.45 6.06
N LEU A 153 -4.62 7.28 7.09
CA LEU A 153 -4.09 8.66 7.10
C LEU A 153 -2.55 8.66 7.01
N ALA A 154 -1.86 7.76 7.71
CA ALA A 154 -0.40 7.65 7.64
C ALA A 154 0.08 7.28 6.24
N PHE A 155 -0.61 6.37 5.54
CA PHE A 155 -0.26 6.02 4.17
C PHE A 155 -0.60 7.12 3.16
N TYR A 156 -1.70 7.85 3.33
CA TYR A 156 -1.97 9.05 2.51
C TYR A 156 -0.92 10.14 2.74
N GLU A 157 -0.49 10.37 3.99
CA GLU A 157 0.61 11.31 4.31
C GLU A 157 1.92 10.88 3.65
N ALA A 158 2.20 9.58 3.57
CA ALA A 158 3.36 9.04 2.87
C ALA A 158 3.26 9.21 1.34
N GLY A 159 2.09 9.53 0.78
CA GLY A 159 1.90 9.89 -0.62
C GLY A 159 1.37 8.78 -1.51
N VAL A 160 0.68 7.74 -0.99
CA VAL A 160 0.05 6.73 -1.85
C VAL A 160 -1.08 7.32 -2.69
N ASP A 161 -1.28 6.80 -3.90
CA ASP A 161 -2.31 7.29 -4.85
C ASP A 161 -3.67 6.61 -4.65
N GLY A 162 -3.68 5.47 -4.00
CA GLY A 162 -4.86 4.67 -3.68
C GLY A 162 -4.48 3.52 -2.77
N LEU A 163 -5.41 2.62 -2.50
CA LEU A 163 -5.15 1.47 -1.63
C LEU A 163 -6.20 0.37 -1.84
N PHE A 164 -5.88 -0.85 -1.40
CA PHE A 164 -6.81 -1.96 -1.34
C PHE A 164 -7.24 -2.20 0.11
N ALA A 165 -8.55 -2.16 0.35
CA ALA A 165 -9.14 -2.29 1.67
C ALA A 165 -10.22 -3.36 1.68
N ASP A 166 -10.20 -4.22 2.71
CA ASP A 166 -11.27 -5.18 2.99
C ASP A 166 -12.51 -4.51 3.63
N PHE A 167 -12.33 -3.26 4.09
CA PHE A 167 -13.37 -2.45 4.75
C PHE A 167 -13.56 -1.13 3.99
N PRO A 168 -14.31 -1.13 2.88
CA PRO A 168 -14.41 0.03 2.00
C PRO A 168 -15.12 1.23 2.65
N ASP A 169 -15.99 1.02 3.60
CA ASP A 169 -16.63 2.06 4.41
C ASP A 169 -15.60 2.87 5.22
N THR A 170 -14.69 2.19 5.91
CA THR A 170 -13.58 2.82 6.65
C THR A 170 -12.62 3.54 5.70
N ALA A 171 -12.31 2.93 4.56
CA ALA A 171 -11.45 3.55 3.55
C ALA A 171 -12.06 4.86 3.00
N VAL A 172 -13.38 4.88 2.75
CA VAL A 172 -14.11 6.08 2.29
C VAL A 172 -14.10 7.17 3.35
N VAL A 173 -14.31 6.82 4.63
CA VAL A 173 -14.24 7.79 5.75
C VAL A 173 -12.84 8.37 5.85
N ALA A 174 -11.80 7.53 5.86
CA ALA A 174 -10.41 7.97 5.96
C ALA A 174 -10.02 8.90 4.80
N ARG A 175 -10.39 8.55 3.55
CA ARG A 175 -10.17 9.39 2.38
C ARG A 175 -10.89 10.74 2.50
N SER A 176 -12.14 10.75 3.00
CA SER A 176 -12.90 11.99 3.18
C SER A 176 -12.22 12.89 4.21
N LEU A 177 -11.75 12.34 5.32
CA LEU A 177 -11.00 13.09 6.34
C LEU A 177 -9.70 13.66 5.79
N TRP A 178 -8.94 12.87 5.01
CA TRP A 178 -7.73 13.33 4.35
C TRP A 178 -7.99 14.51 3.42
N VAL A 179 -9.03 14.41 2.58
CA VAL A 179 -9.42 15.47 1.65
C VAL A 179 -9.85 16.73 2.38
N LEU A 180 -10.68 16.60 3.43
CA LEU A 180 -11.10 17.73 4.25
C LEU A 180 -9.91 18.48 4.88
N LYS A 181 -8.86 17.75 5.24
CA LYS A 181 -7.65 18.32 5.85
C LYS A 181 -6.75 19.02 4.82
N ASN A 182 -6.62 18.45 3.62
CA ASN A 182 -5.53 18.81 2.70
C ASN A 182 -5.97 19.52 1.41
N ASP A 183 -7.27 19.52 1.08
CA ASP A 183 -7.83 20.18 -0.10
C ASP A 183 -9.03 21.06 0.29
N PRO A 184 -8.83 22.38 0.49
CA PRO A 184 -9.90 23.31 0.88
C PRO A 184 -11.04 23.40 -0.14
N ASP A 185 -10.77 23.21 -1.43
CA ASP A 185 -11.80 23.27 -2.48
C ASP A 185 -12.62 22.00 -2.50
N ALA A 186 -11.98 20.84 -2.35
CA ALA A 186 -12.66 19.57 -2.15
C ALA A 186 -13.43 19.54 -0.83
N ALA A 187 -12.89 20.11 0.24
CA ALA A 187 -13.58 20.25 1.52
C ALA A 187 -14.88 21.06 1.37
N ARG A 188 -14.84 22.19 0.68
CA ARG A 188 -16.05 22.97 0.36
C ARG A 188 -17.09 22.16 -0.42
N CYS A 189 -16.62 21.36 -1.41
CA CYS A 189 -17.47 20.50 -2.20
C CYS A 189 -18.18 19.42 -1.36
N LEU A 190 -17.47 18.79 -0.44
CA LEU A 190 -18.02 17.76 0.46
C LEU A 190 -19.06 18.35 1.42
N VAL A 191 -18.81 19.54 1.95
CA VAL A 191 -19.70 20.21 2.91
C VAL A 191 -20.96 20.78 2.23
N GLN A 192 -20.86 21.32 1.02
CA GLN A 192 -21.96 21.95 0.30
C GLN A 192 -22.91 20.96 -0.39
N GLY A 193 -22.57 19.66 -0.43
CA GLY A 193 -23.42 18.62 -0.98
C GLY A 193 -23.79 18.83 -2.45
N LYS A 194 -24.98 18.31 -2.84
CA LYS A 194 -25.44 18.36 -4.25
C LYS A 194 -25.65 19.78 -4.79
N HIS A 195 -25.88 20.77 -3.96
CA HIS A 195 -26.11 22.16 -4.38
C HIS A 195 -24.80 22.88 -4.76
N GLY A 196 -23.64 22.41 -4.31
CA GLY A 196 -22.32 22.96 -4.66
C GLY A 196 -21.75 22.50 -6.00
N ARG A 197 -22.40 21.56 -6.72
CA ARG A 197 -21.87 20.95 -7.94
C ARG A 197 -21.62 21.90 -9.13
N GLN A 198 -22.22 23.08 -9.14
CA GLN A 198 -22.08 24.00 -10.28
C GLN A 198 -20.87 24.93 -10.21
N GLY A 199 -20.19 25.06 -9.07
CA GLY A 199 -19.04 25.94 -8.88
C GLY A 199 -17.78 25.22 -8.42
N ALA A 200 -17.65 25.01 -7.11
CA ALA A 200 -16.42 24.55 -6.46
C ALA A 200 -16.02 23.10 -6.79
N CYS A 201 -16.96 22.26 -7.28
CA CYS A 201 -16.68 20.84 -7.55
C CYS A 201 -16.29 20.56 -9.01
N LYS A 202 -16.30 21.59 -9.90
CA LYS A 202 -15.81 21.45 -11.28
C LYS A 202 -14.28 21.37 -11.29
N GLY A 203 -13.75 20.19 -11.64
CA GLY A 203 -12.31 19.99 -11.80
C GLY A 203 -11.67 18.99 -10.82
N LEU A 204 -12.38 18.56 -9.81
CA LEU A 204 -11.88 17.54 -8.89
C LEU A 204 -11.98 16.15 -9.55
N ARG A 205 -10.89 15.73 -10.22
CA ARG A 205 -10.81 14.50 -11.01
C ARG A 205 -11.18 13.23 -10.24
N TRP A 206 -10.96 13.21 -8.94
CA TRP A 206 -11.18 12.04 -8.10
C TRP A 206 -12.63 11.91 -7.58
N LEU A 207 -13.47 12.98 -7.64
CA LEU A 207 -14.91 12.89 -7.35
C LEU A 207 -15.70 12.26 -8.51
N ASN A 208 -15.13 12.18 -9.70
CA ASN A 208 -15.76 11.65 -10.89
C ASN A 208 -15.27 10.23 -11.25
N ALA A 209 -14.46 9.60 -10.41
CA ALA A 209 -14.06 8.20 -10.58
C ALA A 209 -15.13 7.30 -9.96
N ASN A 210 -16.19 7.01 -10.74
CA ASN A 210 -17.03 5.84 -10.56
C ASN A 210 -16.43 4.67 -11.33
#